data_b57d614527d2019f872fbc17569a088d
#
_entry.id   b57d614527d2019f872fbc17569a088d
#
_cell.length_a   1.000
_cell.length_b   1.000
_cell.length_c   1.000
_cell.angle_alpha   90.00
_cell.angle_beta   90.00
_cell.angle_gamma   90.00
#
_symmetry.space_group_name_H-M   'P 1'
#
loop_
_entity.id
_entity.type
_entity.pdbx_description
1 polymer ?
#
loop_
_entity_poly.entity_id
_entity_poly.type
_entity_poly.pdbx_seq_one_letter_code
_entity_poly.pdbx_strand_id
1 'polypeptide(L)'
;MKAVTYNSFGSPSSVLNYSDIDKPKPRANEVLVKLHFSGVNPSDAKARAGGRPGVNSPPFDIIIPHSDGSGIIVKVGKNISSERLNERVWIWNGAWKRAFGTAAEYICLP
;
A
#
# COMPACT_ATOMS: atom_id res chain seq x y z
N MET A 1 -7.79 -9.11 -4.35
CA MET A 1 -6.80 -8.42 -5.19
C MET A 1 -5.43 -9.06 -5.09
N LYS A 2 -4.62 -8.95 -6.12
CA LYS A 2 -3.23 -9.37 -6.07
C LYS A 2 -2.37 -8.29 -5.40
N ALA A 3 -1.46 -8.73 -4.54
CA ALA A 3 -0.53 -7.87 -3.82
C ALA A 3 0.77 -8.60 -3.51
N VAL A 4 1.84 -7.84 -3.35
CA VAL A 4 3.06 -8.33 -2.71
C VAL A 4 2.94 -8.05 -1.22
N THR A 5 3.18 -9.06 -0.39
CA THR A 5 3.01 -8.96 1.07
C THR A 5 4.23 -9.48 1.81
N TYR A 6 4.43 -8.99 3.03
CA TYR A 6 5.35 -9.60 4.01
C TYR A 6 4.85 -9.38 5.43
N ASN A 7 5.30 -10.23 6.35
CA ASN A 7 4.95 -10.17 7.78
C ASN A 7 6.15 -10.37 8.72
N SER A 8 7.34 -10.48 8.17
CA SER A 8 8.60 -10.59 8.93
C SER A 8 9.70 -9.85 8.20
N PHE A 9 10.72 -9.41 8.95
CA PHE A 9 11.93 -8.82 8.36
C PHE A 9 12.81 -9.89 7.71
N GLY A 10 13.49 -9.53 6.63
CA GLY A 10 14.43 -10.41 5.97
C GLY A 10 14.73 -10.03 4.53
N SER A 11 15.41 -10.93 3.82
CA SER A 11 15.70 -10.78 2.40
C SER A 11 14.45 -10.89 1.54
N PRO A 12 14.41 -10.28 0.36
CA PRO A 12 13.22 -10.30 -0.48
C PRO A 12 12.78 -11.73 -0.83
N SER A 13 13.70 -12.61 -1.16
CA SER A 13 13.39 -14.00 -1.50
C SER A 13 12.83 -14.82 -0.33
N SER A 14 13.12 -14.40 0.92
CA SER A 14 12.67 -15.12 2.12
C SER A 14 11.32 -14.65 2.64
N VAL A 15 10.97 -13.35 2.46
CA VAL A 15 9.82 -12.76 3.14
C VAL A 15 8.74 -12.22 2.23
N LEU A 16 9.05 -11.87 0.97
CA LEU A 16 8.05 -11.36 0.05
C LEU A 16 7.21 -12.51 -0.54
N ASN A 17 5.91 -12.34 -0.48
CA ASN A 17 4.94 -13.27 -1.02
C ASN A 17 4.03 -12.57 -2.03
N TYR A 18 3.76 -13.23 -3.15
CA TYR A 18 2.71 -12.82 -4.08
C TYR A 18 1.40 -13.45 -3.61
N SER A 19 0.48 -12.61 -3.14
CA SER A 19 -0.70 -13.05 -2.41
C SER A 19 -2.00 -12.56 -3.07
N ASP A 20 -3.06 -13.31 -2.84
CA ASP A 20 -4.42 -12.85 -3.13
C ASP A 20 -5.08 -12.49 -1.80
N ILE A 21 -5.43 -11.23 -1.62
CA ILE A 21 -6.03 -10.71 -0.41
C ILE A 21 -7.31 -9.94 -0.72
N ASP A 22 -8.14 -9.70 0.28
CA ASP A 22 -9.37 -8.93 0.10
C ASP A 22 -9.07 -7.51 -0.40
N LYS A 23 -9.81 -7.09 -1.43
CA LYS A 23 -9.75 -5.72 -1.91
C LYS A 23 -10.27 -4.79 -0.83
N PRO A 24 -9.51 -3.74 -0.44
CA PRO A 24 -9.93 -2.82 0.60
C PRO A 24 -11.15 -2.00 0.16
N LYS A 25 -11.94 -1.59 1.13
CA LYS A 25 -13.10 -0.71 0.92
C LYS A 25 -12.77 0.67 1.50
N PRO A 26 -12.99 1.76 0.75
CA PRO A 26 -12.70 3.10 1.26
C PRO A 26 -13.63 3.44 2.43
N ARG A 27 -13.04 4.01 3.48
CA ARG A 27 -13.79 4.61 4.59
C ARG A 27 -14.47 5.90 4.14
N ALA A 28 -15.22 6.54 5.04
CA ALA A 28 -16.01 7.72 4.71
C ALA A 28 -15.21 8.85 4.05
N ASN A 29 -13.97 9.08 4.48
CA ASN A 29 -13.09 10.15 4.00
C ASN A 29 -11.95 9.63 3.10
N GLU A 30 -12.11 8.46 2.51
CA GLU A 30 -11.08 7.84 1.66
C GLU A 30 -11.59 7.63 0.24
N VAL A 31 -10.65 7.51 -0.67
CA VAL A 31 -10.87 7.04 -2.04
C VAL A 31 -10.21 5.69 -2.24
N LEU A 32 -10.75 4.87 -3.13
CA LEU A 32 -10.13 3.66 -3.63
C LEU A 32 -9.45 3.97 -4.97
N VAL A 33 -8.15 3.80 -5.02
CA VAL A 33 -7.35 3.98 -6.23
C VAL A 33 -7.03 2.62 -6.83
N LYS A 34 -7.37 2.43 -8.12
CA LYS A 34 -6.86 1.32 -8.93
C LYS A 34 -5.46 1.72 -9.41
N LEU A 35 -4.46 0.99 -8.93
CA LEU A 35 -3.06 1.28 -9.22
C LEU A 35 -2.65 0.80 -10.62
N HIS A 36 -1.94 1.63 -11.33
CA HIS A 36 -1.30 1.32 -12.59
C HIS A 36 0.21 1.15 -12.45
N PHE A 37 0.82 1.91 -11.52
CA PHE A 37 2.25 1.86 -11.23
C PHE A 37 2.50 1.93 -9.73
N SER A 38 3.54 1.23 -9.31
CA SER A 38 4.07 1.23 -7.94
C SER A 38 5.57 1.52 -7.99
N GLY A 39 6.03 2.51 -7.24
CA GLY A 39 7.44 2.89 -7.19
C GLY A 39 8.19 2.15 -6.10
N VAL A 40 9.37 1.65 -6.42
CA VAL A 40 10.30 1.01 -5.48
C VAL A 40 11.39 1.99 -5.10
N ASN A 41 11.55 2.22 -3.80
CA ASN A 41 12.56 3.12 -3.24
C ASN A 41 13.51 2.38 -2.28
N PRO A 42 14.72 2.90 -2.03
CA PRO A 42 15.63 2.32 -1.03
C PRO A 42 15.03 2.20 0.37
N SER A 43 14.12 3.12 0.74
CA SER A 43 13.39 3.07 2.00
C SER A 43 12.50 1.82 2.15
N ASP A 44 11.96 1.32 1.05
CA ASP A 44 11.13 0.10 1.04
C ASP A 44 11.97 -1.13 1.36
N ALA A 45 13.17 -1.22 0.76
CA ALA A 45 14.12 -2.29 1.03
C ALA A 45 14.62 -2.25 2.48
N LYS A 46 14.90 -1.06 3.01
CA LYS A 46 15.31 -0.87 4.41
C LYS A 46 14.21 -1.23 5.40
N ALA A 47 12.98 -0.83 5.14
CA ALA A 47 11.82 -1.16 5.97
C ALA A 47 11.58 -2.68 6.03
N ARG A 48 11.67 -3.36 4.90
CA ARG A 48 11.51 -4.81 4.81
C ARG A 48 12.68 -5.55 5.50
N ALA A 49 13.89 -5.07 5.34
CA ALA A 49 15.07 -5.71 5.93
C ALA A 49 15.09 -5.61 7.47
N GLY A 50 14.46 -4.59 8.04
CA GLY A 50 14.54 -4.30 9.46
C GLY A 50 15.85 -3.59 9.82
N GLY A 51 16.32 -3.77 11.07
CA GLY A 51 17.61 -3.22 11.52
C GLY A 51 17.52 -2.01 12.43
N ARG A 52 16.32 -1.56 12.81
CA ARG A 52 16.16 -0.61 13.89
C ARG A 52 16.44 -1.29 15.23
N PRO A 53 17.34 -0.76 16.08
CA PRO A 53 17.57 -1.30 17.41
C PRO A 53 16.27 -1.43 18.20
N GLY A 54 16.03 -2.61 18.80
CA GLY A 54 14.85 -2.89 19.60
C GLY A 54 13.55 -3.16 18.83
N VAL A 55 13.60 -3.14 17.48
CA VAL A 55 12.43 -3.47 16.62
C VAL A 55 12.70 -4.80 15.93
N ASN A 56 12.01 -5.86 16.37
CA ASN A 56 12.24 -7.24 15.92
C ASN A 56 11.19 -7.76 14.95
N SER A 57 10.08 -7.05 14.76
CA SER A 57 9.00 -7.41 13.86
C SER A 57 8.41 -6.18 13.17
N PRO A 58 7.78 -6.35 12.00
CA PRO A 58 7.04 -5.28 11.35
C PRO A 58 5.89 -4.74 12.23
N PRO A 59 5.47 -3.47 12.03
CA PRO A 59 4.45 -2.82 12.86
C PRO A 59 3.03 -3.33 12.63
N PHE A 60 2.81 -4.17 11.62
CA PHE A 60 1.51 -4.74 11.27
C PHE A 60 1.65 -6.23 10.93
N ASP A 61 0.58 -7.00 11.12
CA ASP A 61 0.54 -8.45 10.86
C ASP A 61 0.78 -8.79 9.39
N ILE A 62 0.34 -7.93 8.49
CA ILE A 62 0.58 -8.04 7.04
C ILE A 62 0.91 -6.64 6.52
N ILE A 63 1.99 -6.54 5.75
CA ILE A 63 2.40 -5.31 5.09
C ILE A 63 2.39 -5.50 3.58
N ILE A 64 1.82 -4.53 2.87
CA ILE A 64 2.05 -4.31 1.44
C ILE A 64 3.09 -3.19 1.33
N PRO A 65 4.26 -3.46 0.74
CA PRO A 65 5.31 -2.44 0.63
C PRO A 65 4.98 -1.36 -0.40
N HIS A 66 5.90 -0.45 -0.55
CA HIS A 66 5.96 0.69 -1.46
C HIS A 66 5.04 1.85 -1.05
N SER A 67 5.59 3.06 -1.19
CA SER A 67 4.92 4.30 -0.77
C SER A 67 4.43 5.14 -1.95
N ASP A 68 5.05 4.98 -3.11
CA ASP A 68 4.76 5.81 -4.28
C ASP A 68 4.04 5.00 -5.35
N GLY A 69 3.20 5.67 -6.11
CA GLY A 69 2.47 5.04 -7.19
C GLY A 69 1.58 6.02 -7.94
N SER A 70 0.87 5.51 -8.91
CA SER A 70 -0.14 6.26 -9.63
C SER A 70 -1.28 5.36 -10.10
N GLY A 71 -2.44 5.95 -10.30
CA GLY A 71 -3.61 5.21 -10.70
C GLY A 71 -4.82 6.10 -10.95
N ILE A 72 -6.00 5.48 -10.85
CA ILE A 72 -7.28 6.14 -11.09
C ILE A 72 -8.20 5.88 -9.90
N ILE A 73 -8.91 6.91 -9.43
CA ILE A 73 -9.94 6.78 -8.41
C ILE A 73 -11.14 6.02 -8.99
N VAL A 74 -11.44 4.87 -8.42
CA VAL A 74 -12.55 4.00 -8.88
C VAL A 74 -13.71 3.92 -7.90
N LYS A 75 -13.52 4.38 -6.66
CA LYS A 75 -14.57 4.47 -5.65
C LYS A 75 -14.24 5.57 -4.66
N VAL A 76 -15.27 6.20 -4.12
CA VAL A 76 -15.15 7.26 -3.11
C VAL A 76 -15.95 6.90 -1.86
N GLY A 77 -15.46 7.31 -0.70
CA GLY A 77 -16.20 7.24 0.56
C GLY A 77 -17.32 8.28 0.60
N LYS A 78 -18.26 8.10 1.54
CA LYS A 78 -19.51 8.90 1.62
C LYS A 78 -19.28 10.42 1.76
N ASN A 79 -18.14 10.84 2.28
CA ASN A 79 -17.79 12.26 2.48
C ASN A 79 -16.93 12.85 1.35
N ILE A 80 -16.65 12.07 0.32
CA ILE A 80 -15.86 12.50 -0.83
C ILE A 80 -16.79 12.73 -2.02
N SER A 81 -16.60 13.84 -2.74
CA SER A 81 -17.38 14.13 -3.95
C SER A 81 -17.24 13.03 -5.00
N SER A 82 -18.36 12.60 -5.57
CA SER A 82 -18.38 11.64 -6.69
C SER A 82 -17.76 12.17 -7.96
N GLU A 83 -17.56 13.48 -8.08
CA GLU A 83 -16.85 14.10 -9.21
C GLU A 83 -15.39 13.66 -9.30
N ARG A 84 -14.82 13.16 -8.19
CA ARG A 84 -13.47 12.62 -8.17
C ARG A 84 -13.34 11.22 -8.82
N LEU A 85 -14.44 10.56 -9.13
CA LEU A 85 -14.39 9.29 -9.87
C LEU A 85 -13.72 9.48 -11.23
N ASN A 86 -12.85 8.51 -11.60
CA ASN A 86 -12.03 8.53 -12.80
C ASN A 86 -10.90 9.58 -12.82
N GLU A 87 -10.70 10.30 -11.74
CA GLU A 87 -9.56 11.20 -11.60
C GLU A 87 -8.25 10.42 -11.62
N ARG A 88 -7.30 10.86 -12.43
CA ARG A 88 -5.93 10.33 -12.44
C ARG A 88 -5.14 10.95 -11.31
N VAL A 89 -4.53 10.11 -10.50
CA VAL A 89 -3.79 10.55 -9.31
C VAL A 89 -2.40 9.93 -9.27
N TRP A 90 -1.46 10.64 -8.68
CA TRP A 90 -0.21 10.08 -8.21
C TRP A 90 -0.22 10.04 -6.68
N ILE A 91 0.52 9.08 -6.11
CA ILE A 91 0.53 8.79 -4.67
C ILE A 91 1.92 9.08 -4.14
N TRP A 92 1.98 9.89 -3.13
CA TRP A 92 3.18 10.16 -2.35
C TRP A 92 2.98 9.66 -0.92
N ASN A 93 3.94 8.84 -0.47
CA ASN A 93 3.98 8.36 0.92
C ASN A 93 2.75 7.56 1.36
N GLY A 94 2.17 6.77 0.45
CA GLY A 94 0.93 6.01 0.67
C GLY A 94 1.00 5.00 1.81
N ALA A 95 2.18 4.45 2.10
CA ALA A 95 2.41 3.52 3.21
C ALA A 95 2.64 4.21 4.57
N TRP A 96 2.63 5.55 4.65
CA TRP A 96 2.90 6.27 5.90
C TRP A 96 1.87 5.92 6.98
N LYS A 97 2.35 5.26 8.06
CA LYS A 97 1.52 4.78 9.18
C LYS A 97 0.37 3.86 8.77
N ARG A 98 0.53 3.15 7.64
CA ARG A 98 -0.44 2.20 7.09
C ARG A 98 0.19 0.85 6.81
N ALA A 99 -0.60 -0.20 6.95
CA ALA A 99 -0.19 -1.55 6.60
C ALA A 99 -0.08 -1.74 5.08
N PHE A 100 -0.92 -1.05 4.30
CA PHE A 100 -1.05 -1.28 2.87
C PHE A 100 -0.47 -0.12 2.07
N GLY A 101 0.60 -0.41 1.35
CA GLY A 101 1.23 0.46 0.37
C GLY A 101 0.78 0.18 -1.07
N THR A 102 1.62 0.55 -2.03
CA THR A 102 1.24 0.56 -3.45
C THR A 102 1.62 -0.70 -4.24
N ALA A 103 2.28 -1.69 -3.62
CA ALA A 103 2.60 -2.97 -4.29
C ALA A 103 1.39 -3.91 -4.36
N ALA A 104 0.26 -3.41 -4.88
CA ALA A 104 -1.02 -4.07 -4.98
C ALA A 104 -1.83 -3.52 -6.16
N GLU A 105 -2.95 -4.15 -6.48
CA GLU A 105 -3.87 -3.64 -7.51
C GLU A 105 -4.66 -2.42 -7.06
N TYR A 106 -4.93 -2.29 -5.75
CA TYR A 106 -5.75 -1.20 -5.18
C TYR A 106 -5.17 -0.73 -3.84
N ILE A 107 -5.41 0.55 -3.54
CA ILE A 107 -5.09 1.17 -2.26
C ILE A 107 -6.22 2.13 -1.84
N CYS A 108 -6.53 2.18 -0.54
CA CYS A 108 -7.42 3.21 0.03
C CYS A 108 -6.58 4.31 0.68
N LEU A 109 -6.87 5.55 0.34
CA LEU A 109 -6.17 6.74 0.85
C LEU A 109 -7.17 7.87 1.15
N PRO A 110 -6.86 8.76 2.12
CA PRO A 110 -7.65 9.96 2.37
C PRO A 110 -7.68 10.90 1.18
#